data_13281abe6361eaa693798ca8c69d0bfe
#
_entry.id   13281abe6361eaa693798ca8c69d0bfe
#
_cell.length_a   1.000
_cell.length_b   1.000
_cell.length_c   1.000
_cell.angle_alpha   90.00
_cell.angle_beta   90.00
_cell.angle_gamma   90.00
#
_symmetry.space_group_name_H-M   'P 1'
#
loop_
_entity.id
_entity.type
_entity.pdbx_description
1 polymer ?
#
loop_
_entity_poly.entity_id
_entity_poly.type
_entity_poly.pdbx_seq_one_letter_code
_entity_poly.pdbx_strand_id
1 'polypeptide(L)'
;MIDVNHLSIPGILDDITFSVAPGERVGIIGESGSGKSVTALTIMGLSDLPAEGSVTVDGTEMVGTPDRVRRRVRGTKVAMVFQEPMTALDPLKKIGALVSSEALREVGVDRPNAYPHELSGGQRQRVLIALALSKNPDVLICDEPTTALDAIVQAEILELLDRLVRERGMALLFISHDLAVVRRMTDRVLVFKGGRMMAPDSDYAQALTAAAVPGPPAEPVSLGEPVVTLEGVSLRRGHTLAVDDVDLTVHAGERLAIVGGSGSGKTSLLHLIAGLREPTAGTVRVQGDVQMVFQDPYSSLDPRMAVRTSIREAGVDAARADEVLARVGLEGTGDRTPRQFSGGQRQRISIARAAAPRPSILLADEPVSALDASIQDQVLDLLRDTCLLYTSDAADEEDSV
;
A
#
# COMPACT_ATOMS: atom_id res chain seq x y z
N MET A 1 24.48 19.00 0.54
CA MET A 1 24.28 17.85 -0.37
C MET A 1 22.97 17.96 -1.13
N ILE A 2 21.77 17.91 -0.51
CA ILE A 2 20.52 18.39 -1.15
C ILE A 2 20.07 19.61 -0.37
N ASP A 3 19.76 20.70 -1.06
CA ASP A 3 19.13 21.87 -0.47
C ASP A 3 17.93 22.28 -1.32
N VAL A 4 16.75 22.31 -0.71
CA VAL A 4 15.48 22.73 -1.29
C VAL A 4 15.07 24.02 -0.61
N ASN A 5 14.97 25.12 -1.37
CA ASN A 5 14.67 26.43 -0.84
C ASN A 5 13.48 27.05 -1.58
N HIS A 6 12.39 27.25 -0.83
CA HIS A 6 11.16 27.90 -1.32
C HIS A 6 10.61 27.26 -2.60
N LEU A 7 10.70 25.91 -2.71
CA LEU A 7 10.21 25.21 -3.90
C LEU A 7 8.70 25.29 -3.96
N SER A 8 8.21 25.86 -5.04
CA SER A 8 6.77 25.96 -5.35
C SER A 8 6.50 25.47 -6.76
N ILE A 9 5.42 24.73 -6.93
CA ILE A 9 4.90 24.26 -8.23
C ILE A 9 3.40 24.54 -8.24
N PRO A 10 2.88 25.37 -9.16
CA PRO A 10 1.51 25.82 -9.17
C PRO A 10 0.49 24.69 -9.02
N GLY A 11 -0.36 24.75 -7.99
CA GLY A 11 -1.40 23.77 -7.70
C GLY A 11 -0.93 22.43 -7.11
N ILE A 12 0.39 22.25 -6.85
CA ILE A 12 0.95 20.97 -6.36
C ILE A 12 1.84 21.20 -5.11
N LEU A 13 2.77 22.14 -5.15
CA LEU A 13 3.68 22.43 -4.03
C LEU A 13 3.66 23.92 -3.71
N ASP A 14 3.73 24.24 -2.42
CA ASP A 14 3.69 25.60 -1.90
C ASP A 14 4.74 25.77 -0.80
N ASP A 15 5.82 26.48 -1.12
CA ASP A 15 6.89 26.89 -0.22
C ASP A 15 7.59 25.75 0.55
N ILE A 16 8.08 24.75 -0.16
CA ILE A 16 8.80 23.62 0.44
C ILE A 16 10.26 24.01 0.68
N THR A 17 10.72 23.91 1.93
CA THR A 17 12.10 24.23 2.33
C THR A 17 12.66 23.20 3.27
N PHE A 18 13.71 22.47 2.85
CA PHE A 18 14.45 21.52 3.70
C PHE A 18 15.83 21.22 3.09
N SER A 19 16.71 20.62 3.88
CA SER A 19 18.00 20.13 3.42
C SER A 19 18.23 18.67 3.83
N VAL A 20 19.15 18.00 3.12
CA VAL A 20 19.66 16.67 3.47
C VAL A 20 21.19 16.76 3.50
N ALA A 21 21.76 16.58 4.69
CA ALA A 21 23.21 16.58 4.89
C ALA A 21 23.89 15.28 4.39
N PRO A 22 25.23 15.27 4.18
CA PRO A 22 25.94 14.03 3.88
C PRO A 22 25.71 12.95 4.96
N GLY A 23 25.31 11.75 4.54
CA GLY A 23 25.03 10.61 5.42
C GLY A 23 23.74 10.73 6.26
N GLU A 24 23.01 11.85 6.17
CA GLU A 24 21.73 12.04 6.86
C GLU A 24 20.63 11.20 6.19
N ARG A 25 19.71 10.68 7.01
CA ARG A 25 18.55 9.92 6.57
C ARG A 25 17.29 10.70 6.89
N VAL A 26 16.64 11.19 5.85
CA VAL A 26 15.43 12.02 5.96
C VAL A 26 14.26 11.26 5.38
N GLY A 27 13.18 11.16 6.15
CA GLY A 27 11.91 10.61 5.72
C GLY A 27 10.94 11.68 5.25
N ILE A 28 10.15 11.39 4.23
CA ILE A 28 9.00 12.21 3.83
C ILE A 28 7.75 11.35 3.93
N ILE A 29 6.76 11.82 4.70
CA ILE A 29 5.47 11.16 4.86
C ILE A 29 4.32 12.13 4.58
N GLY A 30 3.18 11.60 4.17
CA GLY A 30 1.94 12.37 3.92
C GLY A 30 0.97 11.63 3.03
N GLU A 31 -0.23 12.15 2.87
CA GLU A 31 -1.29 11.59 2.03
C GLU A 31 -0.87 11.47 0.56
N SER A 32 -1.59 10.62 -0.20
CA SER A 32 -1.44 10.56 -1.66
C SER A 32 -1.80 11.93 -2.27
N GLY A 33 -1.01 12.36 -3.26
CA GLY A 33 -1.20 13.68 -3.85
C GLY A 33 -0.65 14.85 -3.03
N SER A 34 0.01 14.64 -1.88
CA SER A 34 0.60 15.73 -1.08
C SER A 34 1.89 16.33 -1.67
N GLY A 35 2.36 15.83 -2.82
CA GLY A 35 3.51 16.39 -3.53
C GLY A 35 4.86 15.68 -3.27
N LYS A 36 4.91 14.60 -2.51
CA LYS A 36 6.15 13.86 -2.15
C LYS A 36 6.96 13.42 -3.37
N SER A 37 6.34 12.65 -4.27
CA SER A 37 6.99 12.15 -5.49
C SER A 37 7.38 13.27 -6.45
N VAL A 38 6.56 14.34 -6.54
CA VAL A 38 6.89 15.52 -7.36
C VAL A 38 8.12 16.23 -6.82
N THR A 39 8.25 16.35 -5.49
CA THR A 39 9.44 16.89 -4.85
C THR A 39 10.68 16.05 -5.19
N ALA A 40 10.59 14.72 -5.07
CA ALA A 40 11.69 13.80 -5.44
C ALA A 40 12.08 13.92 -6.91
N LEU A 41 11.11 13.96 -7.83
CA LEU A 41 11.36 14.15 -9.26
C LEU A 41 11.98 15.51 -9.58
N THR A 42 11.61 16.55 -8.83
CA THR A 42 12.21 17.88 -8.99
C THR A 42 13.66 17.88 -8.52
N ILE A 43 13.98 17.23 -7.40
CA ILE A 43 15.37 17.03 -6.93
C ILE A 43 16.19 16.26 -7.98
N MET A 44 15.60 15.24 -8.61
CA MET A 44 16.24 14.50 -9.71
C MET A 44 16.33 15.33 -11.01
N GLY A 45 15.68 16.50 -11.10
CA GLY A 45 15.55 17.27 -12.34
C GLY A 45 14.82 16.50 -13.45
N LEU A 46 13.85 15.67 -13.08
CA LEU A 46 13.00 14.86 -13.96
C LEU A 46 11.57 15.40 -14.05
N SER A 47 11.22 16.41 -13.26
CA SER A 47 9.92 17.08 -13.36
C SER A 47 9.95 18.08 -14.54
N ASP A 48 8.93 17.98 -15.41
CA ASP A 48 8.69 18.95 -16.49
C ASP A 48 7.73 20.08 -16.06
N LEU A 49 7.28 20.06 -14.80
CA LEU A 49 6.38 21.06 -14.25
C LEU A 49 7.12 22.38 -14.01
N PRO A 50 6.46 23.53 -14.22
CA PRO A 50 7.05 24.84 -13.93
C PRO A 50 7.27 24.95 -12.41
N ALA A 51 8.52 25.05 -11.99
CA ALA A 51 8.93 25.16 -10.59
C ALA A 51 9.59 26.51 -10.33
N GLU A 52 9.24 27.11 -9.20
CA GLU A 52 9.88 28.32 -8.64
C GLU A 52 10.68 27.92 -7.39
N GLY A 53 11.63 28.77 -6.99
CA GLY A 53 12.58 28.48 -5.90
C GLY A 53 13.87 27.87 -6.41
N SER A 54 14.62 27.22 -5.52
CA SER A 54 15.93 26.62 -5.83
C SER A 54 15.99 25.19 -5.26
N VAL A 55 16.52 24.27 -6.06
CA VAL A 55 16.85 22.92 -5.64
C VAL A 55 18.27 22.60 -6.06
N THR A 56 19.19 22.47 -5.11
CA THR A 56 20.57 22.11 -5.42
C THR A 56 20.91 20.70 -4.96
N VAL A 57 21.70 20.01 -5.79
CA VAL A 57 22.29 18.71 -5.46
C VAL A 57 23.80 18.83 -5.62
N ASP A 58 24.54 18.67 -4.55
CA ASP A 58 25.99 18.84 -4.50
C ASP A 58 26.43 20.18 -5.13
N GLY A 59 25.69 21.27 -4.82
CA GLY A 59 25.92 22.61 -5.33
C GLY A 59 25.46 22.85 -6.78
N THR A 60 24.90 21.86 -7.45
CA THR A 60 24.36 22.02 -8.81
C THR A 60 22.87 22.32 -8.76
N GLU A 61 22.45 23.45 -9.33
CA GLU A 61 21.03 23.83 -9.43
C GLU A 61 20.29 22.89 -10.39
N MET A 62 19.14 22.37 -9.94
CA MET A 62 18.32 21.43 -10.69
C MET A 62 17.10 22.11 -11.35
N VAL A 63 16.56 23.19 -10.75
CA VAL A 63 15.43 23.95 -11.31
C VAL A 63 15.93 24.87 -12.41
N GLY A 64 15.26 24.91 -13.55
CA GLY A 64 15.61 25.80 -14.69
C GLY A 64 16.94 25.49 -15.41
N THR A 65 17.69 24.50 -14.93
CA THR A 65 19.00 24.15 -15.51
C THR A 65 18.84 23.19 -16.71
N PRO A 66 19.65 23.38 -17.79
CA PRO A 66 19.60 22.50 -18.96
C PRO A 66 19.89 21.04 -18.61
N ASP A 67 19.16 20.09 -19.24
CA ASP A 67 19.24 18.65 -18.96
C ASP A 67 20.69 18.09 -19.06
N ARG A 68 21.50 18.60 -19.97
CA ARG A 68 22.92 18.19 -20.12
C ARG A 68 23.75 18.40 -18.83
N VAL A 69 23.37 19.39 -17.99
CA VAL A 69 24.04 19.65 -16.71
C VAL A 69 23.48 18.74 -15.66
N ARG A 70 22.14 18.65 -15.56
CA ARG A 70 21.44 17.76 -14.63
C ARG A 70 21.86 16.28 -14.77
N ARG A 71 22.12 15.81 -16.02
CA ARG A 71 22.61 14.44 -16.30
C ARG A 71 23.96 14.12 -15.66
N ARG A 72 24.82 15.11 -15.40
CA ARG A 72 26.11 14.88 -14.74
C ARG A 72 25.94 14.56 -13.25
N VAL A 73 24.87 15.02 -12.66
CA VAL A 73 24.53 14.82 -11.25
C VAL A 73 23.75 13.51 -11.07
N ARG A 74 22.82 13.24 -12.01
CA ARG A 74 22.00 12.02 -11.98
C ARG A 74 22.85 10.74 -12.09
N GLY A 75 22.62 9.84 -11.15
CA GLY A 75 23.27 8.53 -11.06
C GLY A 75 24.65 8.57 -10.40
N THR A 76 25.37 9.72 -10.41
CA THR A 76 26.69 9.85 -9.79
C THR A 76 26.66 10.58 -8.45
N LYS A 77 25.77 11.56 -8.29
CA LYS A 77 25.60 12.30 -7.04
C LYS A 77 24.28 11.91 -6.36
N VAL A 78 23.21 11.81 -7.14
CA VAL A 78 21.90 11.41 -6.67
C VAL A 78 21.33 10.33 -7.58
N ALA A 79 20.77 9.28 -6.99
CA ALA A 79 20.04 8.24 -7.70
C ALA A 79 18.67 8.03 -7.05
N MET A 80 17.75 7.42 -7.79
CA MET A 80 16.38 7.20 -7.34
C MET A 80 15.94 5.76 -7.60
N VAL A 81 15.31 5.18 -6.59
CA VAL A 81 14.51 3.97 -6.68
C VAL A 81 13.06 4.41 -6.83
N PHE A 82 12.47 4.11 -7.98
CA PHE A 82 11.10 4.53 -8.33
C PHE A 82 10.06 3.58 -7.74
N GLN A 83 8.85 4.08 -7.56
CA GLN A 83 7.71 3.36 -6.98
C GLN A 83 7.33 2.11 -7.79
N GLU A 84 7.36 2.18 -9.12
CA GLU A 84 6.94 1.08 -10.01
C GLU A 84 8.13 0.47 -10.76
N PRO A 85 8.62 -0.72 -10.38
CA PRO A 85 9.74 -1.36 -11.08
C PRO A 85 9.48 -1.67 -12.55
N MET A 86 8.23 -1.94 -12.93
CA MET A 86 7.88 -2.29 -14.32
C MET A 86 8.00 -1.10 -15.29
N THR A 87 7.83 0.12 -14.80
CA THR A 87 7.97 1.33 -15.63
C THR A 87 9.41 1.79 -15.73
N ALA A 88 10.26 1.42 -14.76
CA ALA A 88 11.65 1.84 -14.68
C ALA A 88 12.63 0.88 -15.37
N LEU A 89 12.26 -0.39 -15.56
CA LEU A 89 13.07 -1.40 -16.24
C LEU A 89 12.61 -1.58 -17.70
N ASP A 90 13.55 -1.56 -18.65
CA ASP A 90 13.26 -1.83 -20.05
C ASP A 90 12.79 -3.31 -20.20
N PRO A 91 11.51 -3.58 -20.54
CA PRO A 91 10.96 -4.93 -20.56
C PRO A 91 11.56 -5.82 -21.66
N LEU A 92 12.22 -5.22 -22.66
CA LEU A 92 12.83 -5.91 -23.79
C LEU A 92 14.31 -6.25 -23.57
N LYS A 93 14.90 -5.80 -22.44
CA LYS A 93 16.29 -6.08 -22.10
C LYS A 93 16.40 -7.11 -21.00
N LYS A 94 17.39 -8.00 -21.17
CA LYS A 94 17.79 -8.92 -20.10
C LYS A 94 18.40 -8.13 -18.93
N ILE A 95 18.20 -8.61 -17.71
CA ILE A 95 18.66 -7.95 -16.50
C ILE A 95 20.18 -7.71 -16.50
N GLY A 96 20.97 -8.70 -16.95
CA GLY A 96 22.43 -8.56 -17.04
C GLY A 96 22.91 -7.54 -18.09
N ALA A 97 22.05 -7.06 -18.98
CA ALA A 97 22.35 -5.92 -19.86
C ALA A 97 22.10 -4.57 -19.21
N LEU A 98 21.30 -4.52 -18.13
CA LEU A 98 20.97 -3.30 -17.38
C LEU A 98 21.92 -3.11 -16.18
N VAL A 99 22.29 -4.21 -15.51
CA VAL A 99 23.06 -4.21 -14.26
C VAL A 99 24.16 -5.25 -14.31
N SER A 100 25.33 -4.95 -13.78
CA SER A 100 26.46 -5.90 -13.74
C SER A 100 26.13 -7.12 -12.88
N SER A 101 26.74 -8.27 -13.21
CA SER A 101 26.55 -9.51 -12.44
C SER A 101 27.02 -9.38 -10.98
N GLU A 102 27.97 -8.49 -10.70
CA GLU A 102 28.42 -8.20 -9.35
C GLU A 102 27.35 -7.45 -8.54
N ALA A 103 26.80 -6.39 -9.10
CA ALA A 103 25.72 -5.63 -8.46
C ALA A 103 24.43 -6.48 -8.32
N LEU A 104 24.14 -7.39 -9.23
CA LEU A 104 23.04 -8.34 -9.09
C LEU A 104 23.24 -9.30 -7.91
N ARG A 105 24.46 -9.80 -7.72
CA ARG A 105 24.80 -10.67 -6.57
C ARG A 105 24.71 -9.92 -5.24
N GLU A 106 25.11 -8.64 -5.20
CA GLU A 106 25.04 -7.79 -4.01
C GLU A 106 23.58 -7.63 -3.50
N VAL A 107 22.62 -7.60 -4.42
CA VAL A 107 21.19 -7.52 -4.08
C VAL A 107 20.49 -8.90 -4.02
N GLY A 108 21.23 -9.98 -4.14
CA GLY A 108 20.71 -11.35 -4.05
C GLY A 108 19.88 -11.80 -5.25
N VAL A 109 20.21 -11.35 -6.47
CA VAL A 109 19.55 -11.77 -7.73
C VAL A 109 20.56 -12.50 -8.61
N ASP A 110 20.39 -13.81 -8.76
CA ASP A 110 21.26 -14.67 -9.61
C ASP A 110 20.52 -15.10 -10.90
N ARG A 111 19.99 -14.15 -11.65
CA ARG A 111 19.26 -14.40 -12.90
C ARG A 111 19.56 -13.35 -13.97
N PRO A 112 20.85 -13.20 -14.38
CA PRO A 112 21.25 -12.13 -15.33
C PRO A 112 20.62 -12.29 -16.72
N ASN A 113 20.22 -13.51 -17.11
CA ASN A 113 19.62 -13.79 -18.40
C ASN A 113 18.09 -13.65 -18.43
N ALA A 114 17.46 -13.41 -17.28
CA ALA A 114 16.01 -13.20 -17.21
C ALA A 114 15.61 -11.81 -17.73
N TYR A 115 14.38 -11.71 -18.22
CA TYR A 115 13.73 -10.45 -18.52
C TYR A 115 12.95 -9.96 -17.28
N PRO A 116 12.62 -8.64 -17.17
CA PRO A 116 11.88 -8.11 -16.02
C PRO A 116 10.57 -8.82 -15.72
N HIS A 117 9.83 -9.23 -16.73
CA HIS A 117 8.55 -9.93 -16.56
C HIS A 117 8.68 -11.38 -16.02
N GLU A 118 9.87 -11.98 -16.09
CA GLU A 118 10.15 -13.31 -15.56
C GLU A 118 10.57 -13.31 -14.07
N LEU A 119 10.69 -12.11 -13.47
CA LEU A 119 11.08 -11.93 -12.08
C LEU A 119 9.85 -11.69 -11.19
N SER A 120 9.95 -12.10 -9.91
CA SER A 120 8.97 -11.69 -8.89
C SER A 120 9.04 -10.19 -8.61
N GLY A 121 8.00 -9.62 -7.95
CA GLY A 121 7.99 -8.21 -7.54
C GLY A 121 9.23 -7.82 -6.75
N GLY A 122 9.57 -8.58 -5.72
CA GLY A 122 10.75 -8.33 -4.90
C GLY A 122 12.07 -8.47 -5.67
N GLN A 123 12.19 -9.45 -6.60
CA GLN A 123 13.37 -9.56 -7.45
C GLN A 123 13.52 -8.35 -8.39
N ARG A 124 12.43 -7.85 -8.97
CA ARG A 124 12.45 -6.62 -9.79
C ARG A 124 12.89 -5.42 -8.97
N GLN A 125 12.38 -5.30 -7.74
CA GLN A 125 12.77 -4.21 -6.84
C GLN A 125 14.26 -4.28 -6.48
N ARG A 126 14.81 -5.46 -6.20
CA ARG A 126 16.24 -5.67 -5.97
C ARG A 126 17.08 -5.25 -7.18
N VAL A 127 16.65 -5.58 -8.40
CA VAL A 127 17.31 -5.14 -9.64
C VAL A 127 17.27 -3.62 -9.79
N LEU A 128 16.15 -2.98 -9.44
CA LEU A 128 16.03 -1.52 -9.50
C LEU A 128 16.96 -0.83 -8.50
N ILE A 129 17.10 -1.38 -7.29
CA ILE A 129 18.07 -0.93 -6.28
C ILE A 129 19.50 -1.08 -6.83
N ALA A 130 19.87 -2.23 -7.40
CA ALA A 130 21.17 -2.44 -7.99
C ALA A 130 21.48 -1.46 -9.14
N LEU A 131 20.47 -1.16 -9.97
CA LEU A 131 20.59 -0.19 -11.05
C LEU A 131 20.82 1.23 -10.51
N ALA A 132 20.06 1.65 -9.50
CA ALA A 132 20.23 2.95 -8.86
C ALA A 132 21.62 3.12 -8.24
N LEU A 133 22.16 2.04 -7.64
CA LEU A 133 23.46 2.04 -6.97
C LEU A 133 24.65 1.80 -7.90
N SER A 134 24.42 1.51 -9.18
CA SER A 134 25.46 1.08 -10.14
C SER A 134 26.60 2.09 -10.35
N LYS A 135 26.37 3.36 -10.07
CA LYS A 135 27.35 4.45 -10.20
C LYS A 135 27.84 5.01 -8.86
N ASN A 136 27.56 4.32 -7.75
CA ASN A 136 27.92 4.74 -6.40
C ASN A 136 27.51 6.18 -6.08
N PRO A 137 26.21 6.49 -6.07
CA PRO A 137 25.72 7.83 -5.76
C PRO A 137 26.00 8.21 -4.30
N ASP A 138 26.13 9.54 -4.04
CA ASP A 138 26.28 10.07 -2.69
C ASP A 138 24.93 10.15 -1.93
N VAL A 139 23.82 10.22 -2.68
CA VAL A 139 22.44 10.27 -2.15
C VAL A 139 21.56 9.26 -2.87
N LEU A 140 20.78 8.50 -2.10
CA LEU A 140 19.73 7.64 -2.61
C LEU A 140 18.36 8.21 -2.24
N ILE A 141 17.51 8.41 -3.23
CA ILE A 141 16.09 8.73 -3.05
C ILE A 141 15.30 7.43 -3.26
N CYS A 142 14.45 7.07 -2.30
CA CYS A 142 13.54 5.94 -2.41
C CYS A 142 12.11 6.46 -2.38
N ASP A 143 11.39 6.36 -3.50
CA ASP A 143 9.98 6.76 -3.58
C ASP A 143 9.10 5.52 -3.51
N GLU A 144 8.53 5.30 -2.34
CA GLU A 144 7.69 4.14 -2.01
C GLU A 144 8.29 2.79 -2.47
N PRO A 145 9.52 2.44 -2.06
CA PRO A 145 10.27 1.32 -2.63
C PRO A 145 9.70 -0.06 -2.30
N THR A 146 8.70 -0.14 -1.45
CA THR A 146 8.10 -1.41 -1.00
C THR A 146 6.61 -1.51 -1.29
N THR A 147 6.03 -0.54 -1.99
CA THR A 147 4.61 -0.56 -2.39
C THR A 147 4.31 -1.79 -3.25
N ALA A 148 3.18 -2.44 -3.01
CA ALA A 148 2.73 -3.68 -3.67
C ALA A 148 3.62 -4.91 -3.43
N LEU A 149 4.43 -4.93 -2.38
CA LEU A 149 5.16 -6.11 -1.91
C LEU A 149 4.47 -6.70 -0.66
N ASP A 150 4.55 -8.02 -0.53
CA ASP A 150 4.11 -8.65 0.72
C ASP A 150 5.05 -8.33 1.90
N ALA A 151 4.55 -8.45 3.13
CA ALA A 151 5.24 -8.01 4.34
C ALA A 151 6.63 -8.65 4.53
N ILE A 152 6.82 -9.91 4.09
CA ILE A 152 8.10 -10.62 4.21
C ILE A 152 9.11 -10.02 3.23
N VAL A 153 8.72 -9.90 1.96
CA VAL A 153 9.57 -9.31 0.92
C VAL A 153 9.84 -7.82 1.21
N GLN A 154 8.84 -7.09 1.75
CA GLN A 154 9.02 -5.72 2.21
C GLN A 154 10.13 -5.63 3.28
N ALA A 155 10.07 -6.47 4.32
CA ALA A 155 11.09 -6.49 5.37
C ALA A 155 12.49 -6.76 4.80
N GLU A 156 12.64 -7.74 3.89
CA GLU A 156 13.90 -8.07 3.23
C GLU A 156 14.45 -6.91 2.38
N ILE A 157 13.58 -6.18 1.65
CA ILE A 157 13.98 -5.01 0.85
C ILE A 157 14.43 -3.86 1.75
N LEU A 158 13.74 -3.61 2.86
CA LEU A 158 14.12 -2.57 3.81
C LEU A 158 15.47 -2.88 4.48
N GLU A 159 15.71 -4.13 4.86
CA GLU A 159 17.00 -4.57 5.42
C GLU A 159 18.13 -4.45 4.38
N LEU A 160 17.88 -4.81 3.14
CA LEU A 160 18.82 -4.64 2.04
C LEU A 160 19.18 -3.16 1.85
N LEU A 161 18.18 -2.26 1.79
CA LEU A 161 18.39 -0.82 1.64
C LEU A 161 19.17 -0.23 2.83
N ASP A 162 18.77 -0.56 4.06
CA ASP A 162 19.44 -0.08 5.28
C ASP A 162 20.92 -0.48 5.29
N ARG A 163 21.22 -1.76 4.98
CA ARG A 163 22.58 -2.29 4.88
C ARG A 163 23.39 -1.51 3.83
N LEU A 164 22.89 -1.41 2.60
CA LEU A 164 23.62 -0.78 1.49
C LEU A 164 23.86 0.72 1.72
N VAL A 165 22.88 1.44 2.29
CA VAL A 165 23.00 2.87 2.64
C VAL A 165 24.07 3.06 3.72
N ARG A 166 24.10 2.22 4.76
CA ARG A 166 25.11 2.28 5.84
C ARG A 166 26.50 1.93 5.35
N GLU A 167 26.64 0.81 4.64
CA GLU A 167 27.95 0.33 4.16
C GLU A 167 28.62 1.33 3.23
N ARG A 168 27.83 2.09 2.44
CA ARG A 168 28.34 3.08 1.49
C ARG A 168 28.37 4.52 2.05
N GLY A 169 27.88 4.75 3.28
CA GLY A 169 27.84 6.09 3.91
C GLY A 169 26.97 7.10 3.13
N MET A 170 25.97 6.62 2.40
CA MET A 170 25.10 7.48 1.58
C MET A 170 24.10 8.26 2.44
N ALA A 171 23.72 9.44 1.99
CA ALA A 171 22.51 10.08 2.46
C ALA A 171 21.27 9.38 1.87
N LEU A 172 20.17 9.38 2.62
CA LEU A 172 18.92 8.74 2.23
C LEU A 172 17.76 9.74 2.30
N LEU A 173 17.01 9.87 1.21
CA LEU A 173 15.69 10.50 1.22
C LEU A 173 14.64 9.41 0.98
N PHE A 174 13.90 9.06 2.02
CA PHE A 174 12.98 7.93 2.01
C PHE A 174 11.53 8.42 2.05
N ILE A 175 10.77 8.12 1.03
CA ILE A 175 9.36 8.51 0.89
C ILE A 175 8.51 7.26 1.06
N SER A 176 7.54 7.33 1.97
CA SER A 176 6.53 6.29 2.15
C SER A 176 5.26 6.89 2.76
N HIS A 177 4.15 6.19 2.64
CA HIS A 177 2.93 6.49 3.38
C HIS A 177 2.89 5.74 4.73
N ASP A 178 3.78 4.79 4.96
CA ASP A 178 3.91 4.02 6.21
C ASP A 178 4.91 4.69 7.16
N LEU A 179 4.39 5.32 8.22
CA LEU A 179 5.22 6.02 9.21
C LEU A 179 6.12 5.06 10.02
N ALA A 180 5.70 3.84 10.28
CA ALA A 180 6.52 2.87 11.01
C ALA A 180 7.76 2.49 10.19
N VAL A 181 7.59 2.29 8.89
CA VAL A 181 8.68 2.07 7.93
C VAL A 181 9.60 3.28 7.85
N VAL A 182 9.05 4.49 7.71
CA VAL A 182 9.85 5.72 7.63
C VAL A 182 10.69 5.91 8.89
N ARG A 183 10.12 5.75 10.09
CA ARG A 183 10.85 5.87 11.36
C ARG A 183 11.96 4.83 11.54
N ARG A 184 11.76 3.61 11.01
CA ARG A 184 12.79 2.57 11.02
C ARG A 184 13.97 2.93 10.12
N MET A 185 13.70 3.61 8.99
CA MET A 185 14.67 3.87 7.94
C MET A 185 15.38 5.21 8.08
N THR A 186 14.86 6.16 8.88
CA THR A 186 15.30 7.57 8.88
C THR A 186 15.47 8.15 10.27
N ASP A 187 16.32 9.18 10.37
CA ASP A 187 16.62 9.88 11.62
C ASP A 187 15.67 11.06 11.86
N ARG A 188 15.14 11.65 10.78
CA ARG A 188 14.25 12.80 10.79
C ARG A 188 13.13 12.63 9.78
N VAL A 189 11.92 13.04 10.14
CA VAL A 189 10.72 12.91 9.31
C VAL A 189 10.14 14.28 8.98
N LEU A 190 9.87 14.51 7.70
CA LEU A 190 9.15 15.66 7.17
C LEU A 190 7.72 15.23 6.83
N VAL A 191 6.74 15.99 7.30
CA VAL A 191 5.32 15.71 7.09
C VAL A 191 4.77 16.63 6.00
N PHE A 192 4.19 16.05 4.95
CA PHE A 192 3.58 16.76 3.83
C PHE A 192 2.06 16.66 3.85
N LYS A 193 1.36 17.78 3.64
CA LYS A 193 -0.10 17.82 3.49
C LYS A 193 -0.51 18.90 2.51
N GLY A 194 -1.30 18.54 1.48
CA GLY A 194 -1.84 19.49 0.51
C GLY A 194 -0.77 20.37 -0.17
N GLY A 195 0.38 19.79 -0.50
CA GLY A 195 1.48 20.50 -1.14
C GLY A 195 2.36 21.34 -0.22
N ARG A 196 2.17 21.28 1.09
CA ARG A 196 2.95 22.04 2.09
C ARG A 196 3.65 21.13 3.06
N MET A 197 4.76 21.63 3.61
CA MET A 197 5.45 21.00 4.74
C MET A 197 4.77 21.44 6.04
N MET A 198 4.37 20.46 6.85
CA MET A 198 3.70 20.70 8.12
C MET A 198 4.73 20.81 9.25
N ALA A 199 4.47 21.70 10.20
CA ALA A 199 5.26 21.76 11.42
C ALA A 199 5.14 20.44 12.22
N PRO A 200 6.22 19.97 12.87
CA PRO A 200 6.21 18.71 13.62
C PRO A 200 5.18 18.67 14.77
N ASP A 201 4.83 19.82 15.31
CA ASP A 201 3.87 20.06 16.40
C ASP A 201 2.44 20.34 15.89
N SER A 202 2.20 20.29 14.57
CA SER A 202 0.87 20.46 14.02
C SER A 202 -0.06 19.30 14.41
N ASP A 203 -1.37 19.59 14.58
CA ASP A 203 -2.39 18.57 14.89
C ASP A 203 -2.34 17.39 13.91
N TYR A 204 -2.10 17.65 12.63
CA TYR A 204 -1.99 16.63 11.60
C TYR A 204 -0.75 15.73 11.79
N ALA A 205 0.41 16.31 12.07
CA ALA A 205 1.64 15.53 12.33
C ALA A 205 1.51 14.69 13.61
N GLN A 206 0.85 15.23 14.63
CA GLN A 206 0.56 14.50 15.88
C GLN A 206 -0.43 13.36 15.64
N ALA A 207 -1.54 13.61 14.92
CA ALA A 207 -2.51 12.59 14.58
C ALA A 207 -1.89 11.45 13.76
N LEU A 208 -1.07 11.79 12.75
CA LEU A 208 -0.35 10.81 11.94
C LEU A 208 0.62 9.98 12.79
N THR A 209 1.26 10.62 13.76
CA THR A 209 2.19 9.97 14.72
C THR A 209 1.45 9.02 15.65
N ALA A 210 0.27 9.42 16.14
CA ALA A 210 -0.56 8.61 17.02
C ALA A 210 -1.13 7.37 16.28
N ALA A 211 -1.55 7.54 15.03
CA ALA A 211 -2.06 6.46 14.19
C ALA A 211 -1.02 5.36 13.88
N ALA A 212 0.26 5.71 13.88
CA ALA A 212 1.35 4.74 13.65
C ALA A 212 1.71 3.89 14.89
N VAL A 213 1.16 4.19 16.05
CA VAL A 213 1.34 3.36 17.26
C VAL A 213 0.27 2.26 17.23
N PRO A 214 0.65 0.97 17.22
CA PRO A 214 -0.34 -0.09 17.31
C PRO A 214 -1.24 0.13 18.52
N GLY A 215 -2.54 0.11 18.31
CA GLY A 215 -3.52 0.14 19.39
C GLY A 215 -3.33 -1.03 20.36
N PRO A 216 -3.91 -0.98 21.56
CA PRO A 216 -3.88 -2.10 22.47
C PRO A 216 -4.45 -3.35 21.78
N PRO A 217 -3.98 -4.56 22.15
CA PRO A 217 -4.58 -5.80 21.65
C PRO A 217 -6.09 -5.76 21.84
N ALA A 218 -6.83 -6.25 20.84
CA ALA A 218 -8.28 -6.37 20.97
C ALA A 218 -8.62 -7.21 22.21
N GLU A 219 -9.63 -6.81 22.98
CA GLU A 219 -10.11 -7.60 24.09
C GLU A 219 -10.54 -9.00 23.61
N PRO A 220 -10.29 -10.07 24.38
CA PRO A 220 -10.73 -11.40 24.03
C PRO A 220 -12.25 -11.42 23.87
N VAL A 221 -12.70 -11.72 22.66
CA VAL A 221 -14.14 -11.88 22.38
C VAL A 221 -14.55 -13.30 22.77
N SER A 222 -15.72 -13.45 23.39
CA SER A 222 -16.33 -14.76 23.60
C SER A 222 -16.63 -15.40 22.26
N LEU A 223 -16.02 -16.54 21.94
CA LEU A 223 -16.23 -17.24 20.69
C LEU A 223 -17.57 -17.96 20.72
N GLY A 224 -18.39 -17.73 19.69
CA GLY A 224 -19.66 -18.42 19.48
C GLY A 224 -19.49 -19.79 18.82
N GLU A 225 -20.56 -20.29 18.19
CA GLU A 225 -20.55 -21.54 17.44
C GLU A 225 -19.65 -21.46 16.19
N PRO A 226 -19.13 -22.59 15.68
CA PRO A 226 -18.39 -22.62 14.43
C PRO A 226 -19.23 -22.14 13.25
N VAL A 227 -18.75 -21.10 12.52
CA VAL A 227 -19.42 -20.58 11.32
C VAL A 227 -18.70 -20.95 10.03
N VAL A 228 -17.41 -21.29 10.09
CA VAL A 228 -16.63 -21.84 8.97
C VAL A 228 -15.88 -23.06 9.46
N THR A 229 -15.95 -24.16 8.72
CA THR A 229 -15.17 -25.38 8.98
C THR A 229 -14.59 -25.90 7.67
N LEU A 230 -13.28 -26.03 7.62
CA LEU A 230 -12.52 -26.65 6.54
C LEU A 230 -11.92 -27.94 7.08
N GLU A 231 -12.09 -29.06 6.36
CA GLU A 231 -11.55 -30.39 6.74
C GLU A 231 -10.77 -30.94 5.54
N GLY A 232 -9.44 -31.04 5.64
CA GLY A 232 -8.53 -31.56 4.61
C GLY A 232 -8.64 -30.85 3.27
N VAL A 233 -8.87 -29.54 3.27
CA VAL A 233 -9.23 -28.79 2.06
C VAL A 233 -8.00 -28.53 1.19
N SER A 234 -8.10 -28.97 -0.08
CA SER A 234 -7.10 -28.70 -1.10
C SER A 234 -7.72 -28.08 -2.35
N LEU A 235 -6.96 -27.17 -3.00
CA LEU A 235 -7.36 -26.57 -4.27
C LEU A 235 -6.19 -26.60 -5.26
N ARG A 236 -6.42 -27.24 -6.41
CA ARG A 236 -5.47 -27.31 -7.52
C ARG A 236 -5.90 -26.37 -8.66
N ARG A 237 -4.98 -25.57 -9.17
CA ARG A 237 -5.17 -24.69 -10.34
C ARG A 237 -4.22 -25.14 -11.46
N GLY A 238 -4.73 -25.94 -12.39
CA GLY A 238 -3.89 -26.58 -13.41
C GLY A 238 -2.84 -27.47 -12.75
N HIS A 239 -1.55 -27.13 -12.92
CA HIS A 239 -0.46 -27.89 -12.32
C HIS A 239 -0.02 -27.37 -10.93
N THR A 240 -0.56 -26.23 -10.49
CA THR A 240 -0.19 -25.60 -9.21
C THR A 240 -1.17 -25.99 -8.12
N LEU A 241 -0.66 -26.47 -6.99
CA LEU A 241 -1.42 -26.69 -5.77
C LEU A 241 -1.47 -25.34 -5.03
N ALA A 242 -2.64 -24.71 -5.01
CA ALA A 242 -2.83 -23.37 -4.46
C ALA A 242 -3.21 -23.41 -2.97
N VAL A 243 -3.89 -24.45 -2.52
CA VAL A 243 -4.20 -24.74 -1.12
C VAL A 243 -3.98 -26.24 -0.94
N ASP A 244 -3.30 -26.63 0.14
CA ASP A 244 -2.89 -28.02 0.38
C ASP A 244 -3.25 -28.47 1.79
N ASP A 245 -4.18 -29.39 1.90
CA ASP A 245 -4.58 -30.12 3.11
C ASP A 245 -4.83 -29.19 4.33
N VAL A 246 -5.70 -28.18 4.16
CA VAL A 246 -5.97 -27.17 5.19
C VAL A 246 -7.14 -27.56 6.04
N ASP A 247 -6.91 -27.63 7.36
CA ASP A 247 -7.93 -27.70 8.40
C ASP A 247 -8.05 -26.32 9.07
N LEU A 248 -9.27 -25.79 9.18
CA LEU A 248 -9.53 -24.49 9.81
C LEU A 248 -10.95 -24.45 10.37
N THR A 249 -11.09 -23.95 11.59
CA THR A 249 -12.39 -23.63 12.18
C THR A 249 -12.41 -22.16 12.57
N VAL A 250 -13.46 -21.42 12.16
CA VAL A 250 -13.71 -20.03 12.55
C VAL A 250 -15.04 -19.95 13.25
N HIS A 251 -15.09 -19.26 14.37
CA HIS A 251 -16.27 -19.13 15.22
C HIS A 251 -16.98 -17.78 15.03
N ALA A 252 -18.26 -17.73 15.37
CA ALA A 252 -19.01 -16.48 15.38
C ALA A 252 -18.33 -15.45 16.32
N GLY A 253 -18.18 -14.22 15.85
CA GLY A 253 -17.48 -13.16 16.56
C GLY A 253 -15.95 -13.23 16.50
N GLU A 254 -15.37 -14.28 15.94
CA GLU A 254 -13.91 -14.41 15.78
C GLU A 254 -13.36 -13.47 14.71
N ARG A 255 -12.21 -12.86 15.01
CA ARG A 255 -11.41 -12.09 14.04
C ARG A 255 -10.14 -12.85 13.72
N LEU A 256 -10.09 -13.48 12.56
CA LEU A 256 -8.97 -14.27 12.11
C LEU A 256 -8.18 -13.54 11.03
N ALA A 257 -6.88 -13.40 11.22
CA ALA A 257 -5.96 -12.90 10.19
C ALA A 257 -5.22 -14.04 9.49
N ILE A 258 -5.27 -14.06 8.15
CA ILE A 258 -4.52 -15.00 7.32
C ILE A 258 -3.29 -14.27 6.76
N VAL A 259 -2.10 -14.69 7.17
CA VAL A 259 -0.83 -14.07 6.81
C VAL A 259 -0.01 -15.04 5.96
N GLY A 260 0.74 -14.50 5.00
CA GLY A 260 1.63 -15.28 4.14
C GLY A 260 2.11 -14.49 2.94
N GLY A 261 3.17 -14.98 2.27
CA GLY A 261 3.73 -14.34 1.09
C GLY A 261 2.77 -14.29 -0.10
N SER A 262 3.14 -13.51 -1.14
CA SER A 262 2.39 -13.46 -2.39
C SER A 262 2.35 -14.86 -3.05
N GLY A 263 1.17 -15.29 -3.49
CA GLY A 263 0.98 -16.62 -4.09
C GLY A 263 0.87 -17.77 -3.09
N SER A 264 0.86 -17.54 -1.77
CA SER A 264 0.72 -18.58 -0.74
C SER A 264 -0.69 -19.21 -0.64
N GLY A 265 -1.65 -18.70 -1.43
CA GLY A 265 -3.00 -19.27 -1.49
C GLY A 265 -4.06 -18.53 -0.67
N LYS A 266 -3.75 -17.39 0.01
CA LYS A 266 -4.70 -16.62 0.84
C LYS A 266 -6.01 -16.30 0.12
N THR A 267 -5.93 -15.62 -1.02
CA THR A 267 -7.10 -15.32 -1.86
C THR A 267 -7.85 -16.58 -2.31
N SER A 268 -7.12 -17.68 -2.59
CA SER A 268 -7.73 -18.96 -2.98
C SER A 268 -8.54 -19.56 -1.84
N LEU A 269 -8.01 -19.47 -0.62
CA LEU A 269 -8.70 -19.94 0.60
C LEU A 269 -9.97 -19.10 0.87
N LEU A 270 -9.87 -17.76 0.76
CA LEU A 270 -11.05 -16.89 0.89
C LEU A 270 -12.13 -17.20 -0.17
N HIS A 271 -11.72 -17.48 -1.42
CA HIS A 271 -12.66 -17.87 -2.49
C HIS A 271 -13.34 -19.21 -2.24
N LEU A 272 -12.68 -20.17 -1.56
CA LEU A 272 -13.28 -21.43 -1.14
C LEU A 272 -14.35 -21.19 -0.06
N ILE A 273 -14.05 -20.36 0.95
CA ILE A 273 -14.98 -19.99 2.01
C ILE A 273 -16.17 -19.20 1.46
N ALA A 274 -15.92 -18.29 0.50
CA ALA A 274 -16.97 -17.51 -0.16
C ALA A 274 -17.85 -18.34 -1.12
N GLY A 275 -17.54 -19.63 -1.34
CA GLY A 275 -18.26 -20.48 -2.32
C GLY A 275 -18.04 -20.07 -3.78
N LEU A 276 -17.05 -19.21 -4.05
CA LEU A 276 -16.68 -18.77 -5.41
C LEU A 276 -15.87 -19.84 -6.16
N ARG A 277 -15.37 -20.83 -5.42
CA ARG A 277 -14.64 -21.99 -5.96
C ARG A 277 -14.99 -23.24 -5.17
N GLU A 278 -14.97 -24.38 -5.86
CA GLU A 278 -15.08 -25.69 -5.22
C GLU A 278 -13.71 -26.25 -4.88
N PRO A 279 -13.52 -26.89 -3.73
CA PRO A 279 -12.29 -27.57 -3.38
C PRO A 279 -12.06 -28.78 -4.31
N THR A 280 -10.78 -29.12 -4.59
CA THR A 280 -10.43 -30.35 -5.32
C THR A 280 -10.40 -31.57 -4.41
N ALA A 281 -10.26 -31.37 -3.11
CA ALA A 281 -10.38 -32.39 -2.06
C ALA A 281 -10.77 -31.72 -0.75
N GLY A 282 -11.28 -32.51 0.21
CA GLY A 282 -11.77 -32.05 1.50
C GLY A 282 -13.17 -31.47 1.46
N THR A 283 -13.59 -30.87 2.58
CA THR A 283 -14.93 -30.34 2.77
C THR A 283 -14.90 -28.94 3.31
N VAL A 284 -15.69 -28.03 2.72
CA VAL A 284 -15.92 -26.66 3.19
C VAL A 284 -17.36 -26.56 3.67
N ARG A 285 -17.56 -26.18 4.93
CA ARG A 285 -18.90 -25.94 5.52
C ARG A 285 -18.93 -24.50 6.00
N VAL A 286 -19.92 -23.72 5.57
CA VAL A 286 -20.14 -22.34 5.94
C VAL A 286 -21.58 -22.17 6.41
N GLN A 287 -21.78 -21.53 7.55
CA GLN A 287 -23.09 -21.23 8.13
C GLN A 287 -23.30 -19.71 8.17
N GLY A 288 -24.43 -19.27 7.61
CA GLY A 288 -24.79 -17.85 7.53
C GLY A 288 -24.41 -17.18 6.21
N ASP A 289 -24.67 -15.88 6.15
CA ASP A 289 -24.44 -15.06 4.96
C ASP A 289 -22.99 -14.62 4.88
N VAL A 290 -22.38 -14.79 3.71
CA VAL A 290 -21.00 -14.41 3.44
C VAL A 290 -20.95 -13.23 2.49
N GLN A 291 -20.16 -12.23 2.84
CA GLN A 291 -19.80 -11.15 1.94
C GLN A 291 -18.27 -11.05 1.82
N MET A 292 -17.80 -10.56 0.67
CA MET A 292 -16.35 -10.44 0.40
C MET A 292 -15.98 -9.04 -0.09
N VAL A 293 -14.95 -8.48 0.53
CA VAL A 293 -14.22 -7.31 0.03
C VAL A 293 -13.06 -7.83 -0.80
N PHE A 294 -13.08 -7.55 -2.10
CA PHE A 294 -12.04 -7.98 -3.05
C PHE A 294 -10.83 -7.03 -3.02
N GLN A 295 -9.66 -7.58 -3.32
CA GLN A 295 -8.40 -6.85 -3.39
C GLN A 295 -8.44 -5.70 -4.41
N ASP A 296 -9.01 -5.93 -5.59
CA ASP A 296 -9.15 -4.91 -6.65
C ASP A 296 -10.57 -4.34 -6.70
N PRO A 297 -10.77 -3.08 -6.27
CA PRO A 297 -12.07 -2.45 -6.32
C PRO A 297 -12.59 -2.17 -7.75
N TYR A 298 -11.70 -2.13 -8.75
CA TYR A 298 -12.12 -1.95 -10.15
C TYR A 298 -12.88 -3.16 -10.70
N SER A 299 -12.43 -4.36 -10.35
CA SER A 299 -13.07 -5.59 -10.78
C SER A 299 -14.35 -5.90 -10.03
N SER A 300 -14.54 -5.29 -8.85
CA SER A 300 -15.69 -5.54 -7.97
C SER A 300 -16.91 -4.64 -8.24
N LEU A 301 -16.75 -3.52 -8.96
CA LEU A 301 -17.80 -2.53 -9.23
C LEU A 301 -18.07 -2.40 -10.74
N ASP A 302 -19.35 -2.43 -11.15
CA ASP A 302 -19.69 -2.08 -12.55
C ASP A 302 -19.41 -0.59 -12.79
N PRO A 303 -18.51 -0.24 -13.73
CA PRO A 303 -18.12 1.15 -13.97
C PRO A 303 -19.24 2.04 -14.54
N ARG A 304 -20.38 1.47 -14.93
CA ARG A 304 -21.54 2.17 -15.49
C ARG A 304 -22.69 2.31 -14.50
N MET A 305 -22.65 1.59 -13.39
CA MET A 305 -23.71 1.57 -12.40
C MET A 305 -23.46 2.63 -11.33
N ALA A 306 -24.52 3.34 -10.91
CA ALA A 306 -24.43 4.25 -9.76
C ALA A 306 -24.07 3.48 -8.48
N VAL A 307 -23.21 4.04 -7.62
CA VAL A 307 -22.69 3.33 -6.44
C VAL A 307 -23.80 2.94 -5.45
N ARG A 308 -24.85 3.76 -5.29
CA ARG A 308 -26.05 3.39 -4.52
C ARG A 308 -26.70 2.13 -5.08
N THR A 309 -26.82 2.01 -6.40
CA THR A 309 -27.40 0.84 -7.05
C THR A 309 -26.53 -0.38 -6.84
N SER A 310 -25.20 -0.25 -6.99
CA SER A 310 -24.25 -1.34 -6.70
C SER A 310 -24.36 -1.85 -5.25
N ILE A 311 -24.56 -0.96 -4.27
CA ILE A 311 -24.73 -1.37 -2.88
C ILE A 311 -26.09 -2.08 -2.69
N ARG A 312 -27.14 -1.60 -3.36
CA ARG A 312 -28.48 -2.21 -3.30
C ARG A 312 -28.55 -3.61 -3.92
N GLU A 313 -27.62 -3.98 -4.83
CA GLU A 313 -27.51 -5.37 -5.33
C GLU A 313 -27.24 -6.38 -4.22
N ALA A 314 -26.70 -5.95 -3.07
CA ALA A 314 -26.52 -6.78 -1.88
C ALA A 314 -27.85 -7.03 -1.10
N GLY A 315 -29.00 -6.64 -1.66
CA GLY A 315 -30.32 -6.91 -1.08
C GLY A 315 -30.81 -5.85 -0.08
N VAL A 316 -30.17 -4.68 -0.02
CA VAL A 316 -30.55 -3.59 0.91
C VAL A 316 -31.34 -2.49 0.21
N ASP A 317 -32.05 -1.68 0.98
CA ASP A 317 -32.81 -0.51 0.47
C ASP A 317 -31.90 0.70 0.22
N ALA A 318 -32.46 1.79 -0.32
CA ALA A 318 -31.71 2.99 -0.64
C ALA A 318 -31.23 3.74 0.61
N ALA A 319 -32.03 3.72 1.68
CA ALA A 319 -31.68 4.40 2.93
C ALA A 319 -30.45 3.74 3.57
N ARG A 320 -30.41 2.41 3.61
CA ARG A 320 -29.24 1.68 4.10
C ARG A 320 -28.02 1.88 3.21
N ALA A 321 -28.18 1.95 1.88
CA ALA A 321 -27.09 2.24 0.97
C ALA A 321 -26.49 3.63 1.22
N ASP A 322 -27.31 4.64 1.45
CA ASP A 322 -26.84 6.00 1.76
C ASP A 322 -26.20 6.09 3.16
N GLU A 323 -26.73 5.36 4.16
CA GLU A 323 -26.14 5.26 5.50
C GLU A 323 -24.71 4.70 5.45
N VAL A 324 -24.49 3.57 4.77
CA VAL A 324 -23.14 2.98 4.69
C VAL A 324 -22.18 3.85 3.86
N LEU A 325 -22.66 4.57 2.84
CA LEU A 325 -21.85 5.56 2.13
C LEU A 325 -21.42 6.72 3.05
N ALA A 326 -22.32 7.21 3.89
CA ALA A 326 -21.98 8.25 4.87
C ALA A 326 -20.91 7.75 5.87
N ARG A 327 -21.03 6.53 6.36
CA ARG A 327 -20.05 5.92 7.29
C ARG A 327 -18.66 5.77 6.71
N VAL A 328 -18.52 5.60 5.40
CA VAL A 328 -17.22 5.59 4.71
C VAL A 328 -16.77 6.97 4.22
N GLY A 329 -17.42 8.05 4.68
CA GLY A 329 -17.09 9.43 4.30
C GLY A 329 -17.41 9.77 2.83
N LEU A 330 -18.45 9.16 2.27
CA LEU A 330 -18.91 9.37 0.89
C LEU A 330 -20.39 9.77 0.85
N GLU A 331 -20.84 10.54 1.84
CA GLU A 331 -22.22 11.06 1.92
C GLU A 331 -22.60 11.84 0.65
N GLY A 332 -23.84 11.69 0.18
CA GLY A 332 -24.39 12.40 -0.97
C GLY A 332 -23.80 11.99 -2.34
N THR A 333 -22.96 10.95 -2.40
CA THR A 333 -22.33 10.54 -3.66
C THR A 333 -22.98 9.35 -4.34
N GLY A 334 -24.11 8.85 -3.81
CA GLY A 334 -24.74 7.60 -4.25
C GLY A 334 -25.12 7.53 -5.73
N ASP A 335 -25.39 8.67 -6.38
CA ASP A 335 -25.78 8.73 -7.80
C ASP A 335 -24.57 8.80 -8.77
N ARG A 336 -23.34 8.90 -8.24
CA ARG A 336 -22.11 8.86 -9.05
C ARG A 336 -21.76 7.45 -9.47
N THR A 337 -21.04 7.33 -10.60
CA THR A 337 -20.49 6.04 -11.07
C THR A 337 -19.06 5.83 -10.55
N PRO A 338 -18.56 4.59 -10.45
CA PRO A 338 -17.21 4.28 -9.95
C PRO A 338 -16.08 5.04 -10.65
N ARG A 339 -16.23 5.40 -11.92
CA ARG A 339 -15.23 6.17 -12.68
C ARG A 339 -14.96 7.57 -12.14
N GLN A 340 -15.89 8.13 -11.37
CA GLN A 340 -15.82 9.48 -10.80
C GLN A 340 -15.14 9.52 -9.42
N PHE A 341 -14.59 8.38 -8.98
CA PHE A 341 -13.95 8.22 -7.68
C PHE A 341 -12.47 7.83 -7.82
N SER A 342 -11.67 8.24 -6.84
CA SER A 342 -10.29 7.77 -6.69
C SER A 342 -10.22 6.27 -6.33
N GLY A 343 -9.03 5.67 -6.42
CA GLY A 343 -8.82 4.27 -6.02
C GLY A 343 -9.27 3.99 -4.59
N GLY A 344 -8.82 4.80 -3.64
CA GLY A 344 -9.21 4.68 -2.23
C GLY A 344 -10.70 4.91 -1.97
N GLN A 345 -11.35 5.83 -2.73
CA GLN A 345 -12.79 6.00 -2.63
C GLN A 345 -13.56 4.77 -3.15
N ARG A 346 -13.10 4.15 -4.24
CA ARG A 346 -13.70 2.90 -4.75
C ARG A 346 -13.54 1.75 -3.76
N GLN A 347 -12.39 1.66 -3.10
CA GLN A 347 -12.17 0.67 -2.05
C GLN A 347 -13.18 0.85 -0.90
N ARG A 348 -13.40 2.09 -0.45
CA ARG A 348 -14.41 2.40 0.56
C ARG A 348 -15.83 2.03 0.10
N ILE A 349 -16.17 2.25 -1.17
CA ILE A 349 -17.45 1.80 -1.74
C ILE A 349 -17.57 0.28 -1.74
N SER A 350 -16.51 -0.45 -2.09
CA SER A 350 -16.49 -1.92 -2.06
C SER A 350 -16.73 -2.47 -0.65
N ILE A 351 -16.11 -1.83 0.35
CA ILE A 351 -16.31 -2.18 1.77
C ILE A 351 -17.74 -1.86 2.22
N ALA A 352 -18.25 -0.66 1.88
CA ALA A 352 -19.63 -0.28 2.19
C ALA A 352 -20.64 -1.27 1.58
N ARG A 353 -20.42 -1.74 0.35
CA ARG A 353 -21.26 -2.74 -0.31
C ARG A 353 -21.25 -4.07 0.43
N ALA A 354 -20.08 -4.55 0.84
CA ALA A 354 -19.94 -5.81 1.56
C ALA A 354 -20.54 -5.74 2.98
N ALA A 355 -20.42 -4.59 3.66
CA ALA A 355 -20.94 -4.38 5.01
C ALA A 355 -22.45 -4.03 5.06
N ALA A 356 -23.04 -3.57 3.93
CA ALA A 356 -24.43 -3.09 3.90
C ALA A 356 -25.46 -4.16 4.38
N PRO A 357 -25.41 -5.43 3.95
CA PRO A 357 -26.38 -6.44 4.36
C PRO A 357 -26.16 -6.97 5.79
N ARG A 358 -25.14 -6.51 6.52
CA ARG A 358 -24.75 -7.03 7.85
C ARG A 358 -24.52 -8.55 7.81
N PRO A 359 -23.53 -9.02 7.03
CA PRO A 359 -23.32 -10.44 6.86
C PRO A 359 -22.82 -11.11 8.15
N SER A 360 -23.12 -12.39 8.33
CA SER A 360 -22.60 -13.21 9.43
C SER A 360 -21.07 -13.41 9.30
N ILE A 361 -20.57 -13.44 8.06
CA ILE A 361 -19.15 -13.64 7.76
C ILE A 361 -18.71 -12.60 6.75
N LEU A 362 -17.73 -11.78 7.13
CA LEU A 362 -17.10 -10.81 6.25
C LEU A 362 -15.66 -11.26 5.93
N LEU A 363 -15.43 -11.58 4.67
CA LEU A 363 -14.10 -11.92 4.14
C LEU A 363 -13.46 -10.67 3.56
N ALA A 364 -12.20 -10.40 3.89
CA ALA A 364 -11.47 -9.23 3.40
C ALA A 364 -10.13 -9.66 2.81
N ASP A 365 -9.96 -9.48 1.49
CA ASP A 365 -8.73 -9.78 0.76
C ASP A 365 -7.96 -8.46 0.55
N GLU A 366 -6.96 -8.22 1.39
CA GLU A 366 -6.11 -7.02 1.41
C GLU A 366 -6.92 -5.69 1.32
N PRO A 367 -7.92 -5.46 2.20
CA PRO A 367 -8.91 -4.40 2.03
C PRO A 367 -8.33 -2.98 2.14
N VAL A 368 -7.11 -2.82 2.65
CA VAL A 368 -6.47 -1.52 2.89
C VAL A 368 -5.16 -1.33 2.11
N SER A 369 -4.76 -2.29 1.28
CA SER A 369 -3.46 -2.26 0.57
C SER A 369 -3.27 -1.08 -0.39
N ALA A 370 -4.37 -0.49 -0.88
CA ALA A 370 -4.36 0.66 -1.81
C ALA A 370 -4.77 1.99 -1.14
N LEU A 371 -4.81 2.04 0.20
CA LEU A 371 -5.29 3.20 0.95
C LEU A 371 -4.14 3.93 1.65
N ASP A 372 -4.25 5.25 1.73
CA ASP A 372 -3.39 6.09 2.55
C ASP A 372 -3.61 5.83 4.05
N ALA A 373 -2.58 5.98 4.88
CA ALA A 373 -2.61 5.69 6.32
C ALA A 373 -3.77 6.38 7.05
N SER A 374 -4.09 7.64 6.72
CA SER A 374 -5.20 8.40 7.31
C SER A 374 -6.59 7.82 6.99
N ILE A 375 -6.71 7.09 5.89
CA ILE A 375 -7.95 6.45 5.44
C ILE A 375 -8.01 5.00 5.92
N GLN A 376 -6.85 4.34 6.05
CA GLN A 376 -6.76 2.97 6.57
C GLN A 376 -7.42 2.84 7.94
N ASP A 377 -7.15 3.78 8.87
CA ASP A 377 -7.75 3.77 10.20
C ASP A 377 -9.28 3.88 10.14
N GLN A 378 -9.82 4.79 9.35
CA GLN A 378 -11.27 4.92 9.19
C GLN A 378 -11.93 3.65 8.63
N VAL A 379 -11.24 2.99 7.69
CA VAL A 379 -11.72 1.74 7.10
C VAL A 379 -11.61 0.58 8.08
N LEU A 380 -10.52 0.50 8.84
CA LEU A 380 -10.33 -0.51 9.87
C LEU A 380 -11.36 -0.34 10.99
N ASP A 381 -11.68 0.89 11.38
CA ASP A 381 -12.73 1.18 12.37
C ASP A 381 -14.11 0.77 11.83
N LEU A 382 -14.42 1.05 10.56
CA LEU A 382 -15.67 0.57 9.94
C LEU A 382 -15.75 -0.96 9.94
N LEU A 383 -14.65 -1.65 9.61
CA LEU A 383 -14.61 -3.11 9.64
C LEU A 383 -14.75 -3.65 11.07
N ARG A 384 -14.14 -2.98 12.06
CA ARG A 384 -14.28 -3.32 13.49
C ARG A 384 -15.71 -3.14 13.95
N ASP A 385 -16.34 -2.00 13.62
CA ASP A 385 -17.74 -1.71 13.99
C ASP A 385 -18.71 -2.69 13.33
N THR A 386 -18.46 -3.11 12.11
CA THR A 386 -19.32 -4.09 11.42
C THR A 386 -19.29 -5.44 12.13
N CYS A 387 -18.11 -5.86 12.63
CA CYS A 387 -17.96 -7.07 13.43
C CYS A 387 -18.50 -6.92 14.88
N LEU A 388 -18.42 -5.71 15.47
CA LEU A 388 -18.93 -5.42 16.83
C LEU A 388 -20.45 -5.27 16.88
N LEU A 389 -21.08 -4.71 15.84
CA LEU A 389 -22.54 -4.58 15.77
C LEU A 389 -23.25 -5.93 15.73
N TYR A 390 -22.59 -6.97 15.21
CA TYR A 390 -23.15 -8.32 15.21
C TYR A 390 -23.12 -8.97 16.61
N THR A 391 -22.11 -8.70 17.41
CA THR A 391 -22.02 -9.21 18.79
C THR A 391 -22.96 -8.50 19.76
N SER A 392 -23.30 -7.21 19.55
CA SER A 392 -24.26 -6.47 20.38
C SER A 392 -25.70 -6.86 20.09
N ASP A 393 -26.06 -7.07 18.83
CA ASP A 393 -27.43 -7.48 18.45
C ASP A 393 -27.77 -8.91 18.94
N ALA A 394 -26.77 -9.80 19.09
CA ALA A 394 -26.96 -11.15 19.64
C ALA A 394 -27.12 -11.16 21.17
N ALA A 395 -26.55 -10.20 21.88
CA ALA A 395 -26.68 -10.07 23.33
C ALA A 395 -28.06 -9.46 23.73
N ASP A 396 -28.63 -8.62 22.86
CA ASP A 396 -29.95 -8.00 23.11
C ASP A 396 -31.13 -8.95 22.85
N GLU A 397 -30.93 -10.07 22.13
CA GLU A 397 -31.96 -11.08 21.91
C GLU A 397 -32.02 -12.15 23.04
N GLU A 398 -30.99 -12.36 23.86
CA GLU A 398 -31.02 -13.29 25.00
C GLU A 398 -31.71 -12.74 26.26
N ASP A 399 -31.84 -11.37 26.35
CA ASP A 399 -32.55 -10.75 27.51
C ASP A 399 -34.05 -10.55 27.26
N SER A 400 -34.64 -11.09 26.20
CA SER A 400 -36.06 -10.98 25.88
C SER A 400 -36.85 -12.32 25.85
N VAL A 401 -36.39 -13.31 26.66
CA VAL A 401 -37.19 -14.55 26.93
C VAL A 401 -37.47 -14.67 28.41
#